data_bc2fb0dcdec3e4438fcb4499a884691e
#
_entry.id   bc2fb0dcdec3e4438fcb4499a884691e
#
_cell.length_a   1.000
_cell.length_b   1.000
_cell.length_c   1.000
_cell.angle_alpha   90.00
_cell.angle_beta   90.00
_cell.angle_gamma   90.00
#
_symmetry.space_group_name_H-M   'P 1'
#
loop_
_entity.id
_entity.type
_entity.pdbx_description
1 polymer ?
#
loop_
_entity_poly.entity_id
_entity_poly.type
_entity_poly.pdbx_seq_one_letter_code
_entity_poly.pdbx_strand_id
1 'polypeptide(L)'
;MKVCYWGTFERQYPRNAVLISGLRQNGIEVVECHFALWKEGFRYNKLTLLSGFVIKLRFLSRALVAYSTLIYRYLFLGEHDAVVVGYWGHIDVFFLAPFAKLKRKPIIFDAFFSLYDTAISDWELAPKNSWLARLCHFVDWSACRLATLVLVDTKAQRNFFCQEFGLAKKKVRWLYMGADEAVFAPYPDPPSPPPFRVLYVGNYVPLHGVPIILQAARLLDREEIEFWLIGENHLEDPVLKDLLSNSNPERVKFYPWMPPQELRTKIGDADVCLGVFGTSCKAKRVIPGKAFLALAMGKPLITGDSMAARELLEDGKNAILCEMGSCRALVDAIVRLQRDPLLRRRIGTEGRKLFLNECRPKVLGSSLADLIEKTVSRKQMEGQ
;
A
#
# COMPACT_ATOMS: atom_id res chain seq x y z
N MET A 1 -21.51 -14.39 9.60
CA MET A 1 -20.08 -14.70 9.81
C MET A 1 -19.47 -13.66 10.73
N LYS A 2 -18.63 -14.10 11.68
CA LYS A 2 -17.93 -13.26 12.66
C LYS A 2 -16.43 -13.44 12.50
N VAL A 3 -15.69 -12.35 12.32
CA VAL A 3 -14.24 -12.34 12.04
C VAL A 3 -13.52 -11.58 13.14
N CYS A 4 -12.48 -12.19 13.69
CA CYS A 4 -11.52 -11.49 14.55
C CYS A 4 -10.46 -10.81 13.67
N TYR A 5 -10.36 -9.48 13.72
CA TYR A 5 -9.26 -8.75 13.11
C TYR A 5 -8.19 -8.49 14.18
N TRP A 6 -7.05 -9.19 14.08
CA TRP A 6 -6.11 -9.35 15.19
C TRP A 6 -4.74 -8.77 14.87
N GLY A 7 -4.12 -8.14 15.88
CA GLY A 7 -2.71 -7.79 15.82
C GLY A 7 -2.35 -6.40 16.30
N THR A 8 -1.10 -6.02 16.02
CA THR A 8 -0.52 -4.71 16.36
C THR A 8 -0.63 -3.71 15.22
N PHE A 9 -1.48 -3.97 14.24
CA PHE A 9 -1.64 -3.20 13.02
C PHE A 9 -2.01 -1.72 13.26
N GLU A 10 -1.67 -0.85 12.33
CA GLU A 10 -2.13 0.54 12.34
C GLU A 10 -3.55 0.61 11.75
N ARG A 11 -4.53 1.04 12.58
CA ARG A 11 -5.94 1.12 12.17
C ARG A 11 -6.20 2.07 11.02
N GLN A 12 -5.51 3.21 11.02
CA GLN A 12 -5.65 4.24 10.00
C GLN A 12 -4.87 3.94 8.72
N TYR A 13 -4.04 2.89 8.72
CA TYR A 13 -3.37 2.50 7.50
C TYR A 13 -4.41 2.10 6.44
N PRO A 14 -4.38 2.68 5.23
CA PRO A 14 -5.46 2.53 4.25
C PRO A 14 -5.89 1.09 3.99
N ARG A 15 -4.94 0.16 3.92
CA ARG A 15 -5.21 -1.27 3.72
C ARG A 15 -6.12 -1.85 4.82
N ASN A 16 -5.76 -1.64 6.09
CA ASN A 16 -6.53 -2.16 7.22
C ASN A 16 -7.91 -1.49 7.31
N ALA A 17 -7.96 -0.16 7.16
CA ALA A 17 -9.20 0.60 7.22
C ALA A 17 -10.19 0.16 6.14
N VAL A 18 -9.72 0.01 4.89
CA VAL A 18 -10.53 -0.43 3.75
C VAL A 18 -11.08 -1.84 3.95
N LEU A 19 -10.26 -2.79 4.41
CA LEU A 19 -10.69 -4.17 4.59
C LEU A 19 -11.68 -4.32 5.76
N ILE A 20 -11.43 -3.65 6.90
CA ILE A 20 -12.34 -3.66 8.05
C ILE A 20 -13.67 -3.02 7.68
N SER A 21 -13.65 -1.84 7.07
CA SER A 21 -14.85 -1.15 6.59
C SER A 21 -15.60 -1.99 5.56
N GLY A 22 -14.87 -2.57 4.60
CA GLY A 22 -15.46 -3.40 3.55
C GLY A 22 -16.15 -4.64 4.08
N LEU A 23 -15.56 -5.36 5.04
CA LEU A 23 -16.22 -6.49 5.70
C LEU A 23 -17.51 -6.06 6.38
N ARG A 24 -17.47 -4.96 7.15
CA ARG A 24 -18.66 -4.42 7.84
C ARG A 24 -19.77 -4.00 6.87
N GLN A 25 -19.42 -3.37 5.74
CA GLN A 25 -20.39 -3.00 4.69
C GLN A 25 -21.06 -4.20 4.03
N ASN A 26 -20.47 -5.39 4.15
CA ASN A 26 -21.05 -6.66 3.67
C ASN A 26 -21.71 -7.49 4.79
N GLY A 27 -22.03 -6.87 5.93
CA GLY A 27 -22.76 -7.54 7.03
C GLY A 27 -21.91 -8.51 7.85
N ILE A 28 -20.59 -8.48 7.73
CA ILE A 28 -19.69 -9.30 8.53
C ILE A 28 -19.45 -8.61 9.88
N GLU A 29 -19.66 -9.32 10.97
CA GLU A 29 -19.29 -8.86 12.31
C GLU A 29 -17.76 -8.89 12.45
N VAL A 30 -17.13 -7.71 12.58
CA VAL A 30 -15.67 -7.59 12.75
C VAL A 30 -15.36 -7.16 14.17
N VAL A 31 -14.75 -8.08 14.93
CA VAL A 31 -14.23 -7.81 16.27
C VAL A 31 -12.73 -7.50 16.18
N GLU A 32 -12.36 -6.29 16.55
CA GLU A 32 -10.97 -5.86 16.53
C GLU A 32 -10.25 -6.23 17.84
N CYS A 33 -9.46 -7.29 17.80
CA CYS A 33 -8.46 -7.59 18.82
C CYS A 33 -7.17 -6.84 18.50
N HIS A 34 -7.08 -5.58 18.89
CA HIS A 34 -6.01 -4.67 18.50
C HIS A 34 -5.28 -4.09 19.71
N PHE A 35 -3.96 -3.89 19.54
CA PHE A 35 -3.11 -3.13 20.46
C PHE A 35 -2.21 -2.19 19.63
N ALA A 36 -2.30 -0.89 19.88
CA ALA A 36 -1.47 0.12 19.19
C ALA A 36 -0.01 0.04 19.69
N LEU A 37 0.76 -0.91 19.19
CA LEU A 37 2.19 -1.05 19.50
C LEU A 37 2.99 0.08 18.84
N TRP A 38 2.67 0.37 17.59
CA TRP A 38 3.26 1.44 16.80
C TRP A 38 2.51 2.75 17.12
N LYS A 39 3.23 3.85 17.34
CA LYS A 39 2.58 5.17 17.46
C LYS A 39 1.96 5.51 16.11
N GLU A 40 0.77 6.09 16.11
CA GLU A 40 0.14 6.65 14.90
C GLU A 40 1.16 7.56 14.20
N GLY A 41 1.40 7.32 12.92
CA GLY A 41 2.42 8.03 12.16
C GLY A 41 3.88 7.58 12.42
N PHE A 42 4.09 6.37 12.98
CA PHE A 42 5.44 5.79 13.09
C PHE A 42 6.02 5.58 11.70
N ARG A 43 6.71 6.60 11.23
CA ARG A 43 7.44 6.57 9.97
C ARG A 43 8.75 5.84 10.19
N TYR A 44 9.05 4.92 9.28
CA TYR A 44 10.32 4.19 9.27
C TYR A 44 11.48 5.18 9.24
N ASN A 45 12.12 5.39 10.38
CA ASN A 45 13.35 6.13 10.46
C ASN A 45 14.48 5.12 10.76
N LYS A 46 15.52 5.07 9.93
CA LYS A 46 16.74 4.27 10.17
C LYS A 46 17.28 4.48 11.59
N LEU A 47 17.08 5.67 12.18
CA LEU A 47 17.45 6.04 13.53
C LEU A 47 16.77 5.21 14.63
N THR A 48 15.56 4.70 14.42
CA THR A 48 14.86 3.89 15.45
C THR A 48 15.41 2.48 15.56
N LEU A 49 15.98 1.92 14.49
CA LEU A 49 16.70 0.63 14.54
C LEU A 49 18.09 0.77 15.17
N LEU A 50 18.68 1.96 15.14
CA LEU A 50 20.01 2.30 15.69
C LEU A 50 19.93 2.94 17.08
N SER A 51 18.74 3.28 17.58
CA SER A 51 18.52 3.95 18.87
C SER A 51 18.98 3.07 20.04
N GLY A 52 19.53 3.72 21.07
CA GLY A 52 20.23 3.11 22.19
C GLY A 52 19.45 2.03 22.96
N PHE A 53 20.17 1.29 23.78
CA PHE A 53 19.71 0.16 24.59
C PHE A 53 18.39 0.40 25.34
N VAL A 54 18.22 1.60 25.92
CA VAL A 54 17.01 2.00 26.69
C VAL A 54 15.75 2.01 25.80
N ILE A 55 15.87 2.50 24.55
CA ILE A 55 14.73 2.55 23.62
C ILE A 55 14.34 1.14 23.18
N LYS A 56 15.32 0.28 22.93
CA LYS A 56 15.10 -1.14 22.62
C LYS A 56 14.41 -1.86 23.78
N LEU A 57 14.83 -1.61 25.02
CA LEU A 57 14.22 -2.21 26.20
C LEU A 57 12.77 -1.73 26.42
N ARG A 58 12.51 -0.44 26.25
CA ARG A 58 11.14 0.12 26.30
C ARG A 58 10.24 -0.45 25.19
N PHE A 59 10.77 -0.62 24.01
CA PHE A 59 10.02 -1.26 22.92
C PHE A 59 9.70 -2.72 23.24
N LEU A 60 10.69 -3.48 23.75
CA LEU A 60 10.51 -4.88 24.12
C LEU A 60 9.47 -5.05 25.24
N SER A 61 9.53 -4.23 26.30
CA SER A 61 8.54 -4.26 27.38
C SER A 61 7.13 -3.95 26.87
N ARG A 62 6.99 -2.93 26.01
CA ARG A 62 5.72 -2.59 25.38
C ARG A 62 5.20 -3.70 24.46
N ALA A 63 6.08 -4.36 23.70
CA ALA A 63 5.72 -5.50 22.87
C ALA A 63 5.25 -6.69 23.74
N LEU A 64 5.91 -6.97 24.84
CA LEU A 64 5.49 -8.01 25.79
C LEU A 64 4.08 -7.73 26.31
N VAL A 65 3.80 -6.51 26.77
CA VAL A 65 2.46 -6.10 27.22
C VAL A 65 1.45 -6.21 26.08
N ALA A 66 1.82 -5.79 24.86
CA ALA A 66 0.94 -5.84 23.68
C ALA A 66 0.51 -7.28 23.39
N TYR A 67 1.47 -8.18 23.23
CA TYR A 67 1.16 -9.58 22.88
C TYR A 67 0.46 -10.33 24.03
N SER A 68 0.85 -10.09 25.29
CA SER A 68 0.11 -10.65 26.43
C SER A 68 -1.35 -10.21 26.44
N THR A 69 -1.61 -8.91 26.20
CA THR A 69 -2.96 -8.36 26.13
C THR A 69 -3.74 -8.92 24.93
N LEU A 70 -3.12 -9.01 23.76
CA LEU A 70 -3.74 -9.54 22.56
C LEU A 70 -4.09 -11.03 22.70
N ILE A 71 -3.20 -11.83 23.26
CA ILE A 71 -3.42 -13.25 23.54
C ILE A 71 -4.56 -13.41 24.55
N TYR A 72 -4.52 -12.66 25.66
CA TYR A 72 -5.59 -12.67 26.65
C TYR A 72 -6.96 -12.37 26.00
N ARG A 73 -7.08 -11.24 25.27
CA ARG A 73 -8.32 -10.88 24.57
C ARG A 73 -8.76 -11.96 23.59
N TYR A 74 -7.84 -12.59 22.86
CA TYR A 74 -8.16 -13.64 21.92
C TYR A 74 -8.64 -14.93 22.62
N LEU A 75 -8.05 -15.32 23.73
CA LEU A 75 -8.48 -16.49 24.50
C LEU A 75 -9.90 -16.35 25.02
N PHE A 76 -10.25 -15.14 25.49
CA PHE A 76 -11.60 -14.83 25.99
C PHE A 76 -12.55 -14.31 24.92
N LEU A 77 -12.09 -14.21 23.66
CA LEU A 77 -12.99 -13.93 22.54
C LEU A 77 -13.96 -15.11 22.36
N GLY A 78 -15.24 -14.82 22.37
CA GLY A 78 -16.28 -15.79 22.08
C GLY A 78 -16.20 -16.42 20.69
N GLU A 79 -17.22 -17.12 20.26
CA GLU A 79 -17.26 -17.78 18.96
C GLU A 79 -17.01 -16.79 17.81
N HIS A 80 -16.15 -17.22 16.89
CA HIS A 80 -15.80 -16.52 15.65
C HIS A 80 -15.40 -17.54 14.58
N ASP A 81 -15.49 -17.19 13.32
CA ASP A 81 -15.29 -18.12 12.21
C ASP A 81 -13.83 -18.15 11.74
N ALA A 82 -13.18 -17.00 11.71
CA ALA A 82 -11.82 -16.86 11.22
C ALA A 82 -11.08 -15.71 11.92
N VAL A 83 -9.75 -15.71 11.79
CA VAL A 83 -8.89 -14.61 12.24
C VAL A 83 -8.16 -14.00 11.05
N VAL A 84 -8.32 -12.69 10.86
CA VAL A 84 -7.52 -11.91 9.91
C VAL A 84 -6.41 -11.22 10.69
N VAL A 85 -5.16 -11.50 10.33
CA VAL A 85 -4.01 -10.78 10.85
C VAL A 85 -3.75 -9.57 9.96
N GLY A 86 -3.95 -8.37 10.51
CA GLY A 86 -3.86 -7.10 9.79
C GLY A 86 -2.46 -6.79 9.32
N TYR A 87 -2.36 -5.96 8.29
CA TYR A 87 -1.09 -5.53 7.72
C TYR A 87 -0.23 -4.78 8.73
N TRP A 88 0.96 -5.06 8.76
CA TRP A 88 2.23 -5.26 9.39
C TRP A 88 2.29 -6.49 10.30
N GLY A 89 1.40 -7.45 10.15
CA GLY A 89 1.26 -8.59 11.03
C GLY A 89 2.28 -9.73 10.85
N HIS A 90 3.44 -9.52 10.20
CA HIS A 90 4.43 -10.59 9.97
C HIS A 90 4.90 -11.27 11.27
N ILE A 91 5.14 -10.48 12.31
CA ILE A 91 5.49 -11.00 13.63
C ILE A 91 4.25 -11.45 14.41
N ASP A 92 3.13 -10.77 14.21
CA ASP A 92 1.86 -11.06 14.89
C ASP A 92 1.39 -12.49 14.64
N VAL A 93 1.59 -13.02 13.41
CA VAL A 93 1.21 -14.40 13.06
C VAL A 93 1.85 -15.42 14.00
N PHE A 94 3.11 -15.25 14.42
CA PHE A 94 3.80 -16.20 15.29
C PHE A 94 3.16 -16.28 16.67
N PHE A 95 2.76 -15.14 17.22
CA PHE A 95 2.11 -15.10 18.54
C PHE A 95 0.68 -15.61 18.51
N LEU A 96 -0.03 -15.42 17.40
CA LEU A 96 -1.41 -15.88 17.24
C LEU A 96 -1.51 -17.38 16.93
N ALA A 97 -0.60 -17.91 16.09
CA ALA A 97 -0.74 -19.23 15.47
C ALA A 97 -1.00 -20.39 16.49
N PRO A 98 -0.32 -20.50 17.64
CA PRO A 98 -0.59 -21.57 18.62
C PRO A 98 -2.04 -21.54 19.12
N PHE A 99 -2.58 -20.35 19.41
CA PHE A 99 -3.91 -20.15 19.99
C PHE A 99 -5.01 -20.32 18.96
N ALA A 100 -4.79 -19.85 17.73
CA ALA A 100 -5.71 -20.07 16.62
C ALA A 100 -5.80 -21.56 16.26
N LYS A 101 -4.68 -22.28 16.32
CA LYS A 101 -4.64 -23.74 16.16
C LYS A 101 -5.42 -24.45 17.26
N LEU A 102 -5.25 -24.04 18.52
CA LEU A 102 -5.99 -24.58 19.66
C LEU A 102 -7.50 -24.40 19.50
N LYS A 103 -7.94 -23.21 19.06
CA LYS A 103 -9.35 -22.92 18.76
C LYS A 103 -9.81 -23.45 17.40
N ARG A 104 -8.97 -24.14 16.63
CA ARG A 104 -9.22 -24.65 15.28
C ARG A 104 -9.69 -23.60 14.29
N LYS A 105 -9.30 -22.32 14.48
CA LYS A 105 -9.70 -21.22 13.59
C LYS A 105 -8.68 -21.02 12.46
N PRO A 106 -9.10 -20.77 11.21
CA PRO A 106 -8.20 -20.45 10.12
C PRO A 106 -7.61 -19.05 10.31
N ILE A 107 -6.33 -18.90 9.96
CA ILE A 107 -5.59 -17.63 9.94
C ILE A 107 -5.51 -17.14 8.51
N ILE A 108 -6.05 -15.95 8.25
CA ILE A 108 -5.89 -15.20 7.03
C ILE A 108 -4.84 -14.12 7.30
N PHE A 109 -3.65 -14.27 6.74
CA PHE A 109 -2.55 -13.33 6.94
C PHE A 109 -2.52 -12.31 5.80
N ASP A 110 -2.81 -11.04 6.09
CA ASP A 110 -2.64 -9.95 5.14
C ASP A 110 -1.16 -9.53 5.12
N ALA A 111 -0.36 -10.29 4.38
CA ALA A 111 1.06 -9.99 4.20
C ALA A 111 1.24 -8.67 3.45
N PHE A 112 0.39 -8.38 2.46
CA PHE A 112 0.41 -7.23 1.59
C PHE A 112 1.70 -7.14 0.77
N PHE A 113 2.86 -7.06 1.42
CA PHE A 113 4.19 -7.14 0.81
C PHE A 113 5.17 -7.98 1.67
N SER A 114 6.33 -8.31 1.13
CA SER A 114 7.39 -9.05 1.82
C SER A 114 8.35 -8.08 2.52
N LEU A 115 8.74 -8.43 3.76
CA LEU A 115 9.79 -7.71 4.50
C LEU A 115 11.13 -7.83 3.79
N TYR A 116 11.48 -9.04 3.32
CA TYR A 116 12.69 -9.32 2.57
C TYR A 116 12.77 -8.48 1.30
N ASP A 117 11.73 -8.51 0.48
CA ASP A 117 11.69 -7.75 -0.77
C ASP A 117 11.77 -6.23 -0.53
N THR A 118 11.14 -5.76 0.56
CA THR A 118 11.17 -4.33 0.91
C THR A 118 12.51 -3.88 1.43
N ALA A 119 13.01 -4.55 2.46
CA ALA A 119 14.21 -4.11 3.18
C ALA A 119 15.49 -4.39 2.38
N ILE A 120 15.52 -5.51 1.64
CA ILE A 120 16.74 -6.00 0.99
C ILE A 120 16.75 -5.70 -0.51
N SER A 121 15.63 -5.95 -1.21
CA SER A 121 15.62 -5.80 -2.67
C SER A 121 15.28 -4.39 -3.15
N ASP A 122 14.49 -3.62 -2.39
CA ASP A 122 14.06 -2.27 -2.78
C ASP A 122 14.84 -1.18 -2.03
N TRP A 123 14.97 -1.28 -0.70
CA TRP A 123 15.67 -0.27 0.10
C TRP A 123 17.16 -0.53 0.27
N GLU A 124 17.64 -1.70 -0.12
CA GLU A 124 19.05 -2.10 -0.07
C GLU A 124 19.72 -1.87 1.30
N LEU A 125 18.96 -2.11 2.39
CA LEU A 125 19.43 -1.86 3.77
C LEU A 125 20.60 -2.76 4.16
N ALA A 126 20.76 -3.92 3.50
CA ALA A 126 21.85 -4.85 3.69
C ALA A 126 22.07 -5.71 2.44
N PRO A 127 23.29 -6.29 2.28
CA PRO A 127 23.55 -7.23 1.21
C PRO A 127 22.62 -8.46 1.26
N LYS A 128 22.28 -9.02 0.08
CA LYS A 128 21.37 -10.19 -0.04
C LYS A 128 21.85 -11.44 0.70
N ASN A 129 23.14 -11.59 0.92
CA ASN A 129 23.74 -12.71 1.65
C ASN A 129 23.93 -12.44 3.15
N SER A 130 23.50 -11.27 3.65
CA SER A 130 23.61 -10.88 5.05
C SER A 130 22.70 -11.69 5.99
N TRP A 131 23.01 -11.69 7.29
CA TRP A 131 22.15 -12.30 8.31
C TRP A 131 20.76 -11.62 8.36
N LEU A 132 20.71 -10.29 8.13
CA LEU A 132 19.46 -9.53 8.12
C LEU A 132 18.56 -9.98 6.96
N ALA A 133 19.14 -10.20 5.78
CA ALA A 133 18.41 -10.71 4.61
C ALA A 133 17.81 -12.10 4.90
N ARG A 134 18.61 -13.00 5.51
CA ARG A 134 18.16 -14.35 5.92
C ARG A 134 17.05 -14.27 6.97
N LEU A 135 17.16 -13.35 7.92
CA LEU A 135 16.15 -13.15 8.96
C LEU A 135 14.83 -12.64 8.36
N CYS A 136 14.87 -11.61 7.52
CA CYS A 136 13.68 -11.09 6.85
C CYS A 136 12.99 -12.17 6.00
N HIS A 137 13.78 -12.94 5.23
CA HIS A 137 13.26 -14.04 4.44
C HIS A 137 12.64 -15.14 5.31
N PHE A 138 13.29 -15.52 6.41
CA PHE A 138 12.79 -16.52 7.35
C PHE A 138 11.47 -16.08 8.00
N VAL A 139 11.35 -14.80 8.38
CA VAL A 139 10.12 -14.25 8.96
C VAL A 139 8.97 -14.32 7.94
N ASP A 140 9.18 -13.85 6.72
CA ASP A 140 8.17 -13.92 5.66
C ASP A 140 7.75 -15.37 5.36
N TRP A 141 8.73 -16.24 5.14
CA TRP A 141 8.53 -17.65 4.84
C TRP A 141 7.75 -18.38 5.95
N SER A 142 8.13 -18.16 7.21
CA SER A 142 7.48 -18.81 8.37
C SER A 142 6.07 -18.27 8.60
N ALA A 143 5.87 -16.93 8.56
CA ALA A 143 4.55 -16.33 8.73
C ALA A 143 3.57 -16.84 7.64
N CYS A 144 4.03 -16.90 6.39
CA CYS A 144 3.23 -17.46 5.31
C CYS A 144 2.89 -18.94 5.51
N ARG A 145 3.78 -19.75 6.09
CA ARG A 145 3.51 -21.17 6.35
C ARG A 145 2.55 -21.39 7.53
N LEU A 146 2.65 -20.57 8.56
CA LEU A 146 1.74 -20.62 9.73
C LEU A 146 0.32 -20.20 9.37
N ALA A 147 0.13 -19.30 8.42
CA ALA A 147 -1.18 -18.88 7.94
C ALA A 147 -1.89 -19.99 7.14
N THR A 148 -3.23 -20.01 7.20
CA THR A 148 -4.06 -20.88 6.34
C THR A 148 -4.18 -20.28 4.94
N LEU A 149 -4.34 -18.96 4.85
CA LEU A 149 -4.41 -18.18 3.62
C LEU A 149 -3.51 -16.94 3.76
N VAL A 150 -2.81 -16.60 2.68
CA VAL A 150 -1.98 -15.39 2.59
C VAL A 150 -2.60 -14.44 1.58
N LEU A 151 -2.74 -13.16 1.95
CA LEU A 151 -3.22 -12.11 1.07
C LEU A 151 -2.06 -11.20 0.67
N VAL A 152 -2.02 -10.83 -0.60
CA VAL A 152 -1.12 -9.84 -1.20
C VAL A 152 -1.93 -8.86 -2.04
N ASP A 153 -1.30 -7.83 -2.60
CA ASP A 153 -2.01 -6.75 -3.29
C ASP A 153 -2.28 -7.00 -4.79
N THR A 154 -1.43 -7.78 -5.47
CA THR A 154 -1.50 -7.99 -6.93
C THR A 154 -1.27 -9.45 -7.33
N LYS A 155 -1.63 -9.82 -8.56
CA LYS A 155 -1.31 -11.15 -9.12
C LYS A 155 0.20 -11.32 -9.29
N ALA A 156 0.91 -10.26 -9.67
CA ALA A 156 2.35 -10.26 -9.79
C ALA A 156 3.02 -10.53 -8.43
N GLN A 157 2.54 -9.90 -7.37
CA GLN A 157 3.02 -10.14 -6.01
C GLN A 157 2.68 -11.56 -5.52
N ARG A 158 1.49 -12.09 -5.84
CA ARG A 158 1.17 -13.50 -5.58
C ARG A 158 2.16 -14.45 -6.23
N ASN A 159 2.51 -14.20 -7.49
CA ASN A 159 3.47 -15.05 -8.20
C ASN A 159 4.85 -15.01 -7.55
N PHE A 160 5.29 -13.82 -7.15
CA PHE A 160 6.53 -13.65 -6.38
C PHE A 160 6.50 -14.45 -5.06
N PHE A 161 5.44 -14.31 -4.25
CA PHE A 161 5.32 -15.07 -2.99
C PHE A 161 5.33 -16.60 -3.21
N CYS A 162 4.66 -17.08 -4.27
CA CYS A 162 4.66 -18.48 -4.60
C CYS A 162 6.05 -19.00 -4.97
N GLN A 163 6.81 -18.22 -5.75
CA GLN A 163 8.16 -18.60 -6.21
C GLN A 163 9.18 -18.46 -5.08
N GLU A 164 9.22 -17.31 -4.42
CA GLU A 164 10.23 -16.99 -3.42
C GLU A 164 10.11 -17.84 -2.16
N PHE A 165 8.87 -18.06 -1.68
CA PHE A 165 8.62 -18.79 -0.44
C PHE A 165 8.14 -20.23 -0.63
N GLY A 166 8.10 -20.72 -1.86
CA GLY A 166 7.68 -22.09 -2.18
C GLY A 166 6.23 -22.38 -1.79
N LEU A 167 5.30 -21.42 -2.02
CA LEU A 167 3.91 -21.54 -1.62
C LEU A 167 3.00 -22.01 -2.77
N ALA A 168 2.07 -22.91 -2.47
CA ALA A 168 1.07 -23.31 -3.46
C ALA A 168 0.16 -22.13 -3.84
N LYS A 169 -0.16 -21.96 -5.13
CA LYS A 169 -1.04 -20.88 -5.63
C LYS A 169 -2.40 -20.81 -4.93
N LYS A 170 -2.92 -21.96 -4.46
CA LYS A 170 -4.18 -22.00 -3.69
C LYS A 170 -4.08 -21.38 -2.32
N LYS A 171 -2.89 -21.24 -1.75
CA LYS A 171 -2.62 -20.65 -0.44
C LYS A 171 -2.44 -19.14 -0.50
N VAL A 172 -2.06 -18.57 -1.65
CA VAL A 172 -1.84 -17.14 -1.82
C VAL A 172 -2.93 -16.56 -2.73
N ARG A 173 -3.60 -15.52 -2.25
CA ARG A 173 -4.62 -14.77 -2.99
C ARG A 173 -4.24 -13.30 -3.04
N TRP A 174 -4.73 -12.60 -4.02
CA TRP A 174 -4.53 -11.16 -4.14
C TRP A 174 -5.84 -10.43 -3.88
N LEU A 175 -5.70 -9.23 -3.35
CA LEU A 175 -6.79 -8.29 -3.12
C LEU A 175 -6.20 -6.89 -3.21
N TYR A 176 -6.70 -6.06 -4.12
CA TYR A 176 -6.17 -4.71 -4.32
C TYR A 176 -6.24 -3.87 -3.05
N MET A 177 -5.43 -2.80 -2.98
CA MET A 177 -5.34 -1.97 -1.77
C MET A 177 -6.62 -1.16 -1.53
N GLY A 178 -7.18 -0.56 -2.58
CA GLY A 178 -8.34 0.33 -2.47
C GLY A 178 -8.04 1.68 -1.82
N ALA A 179 -9.11 2.43 -1.56
CA ALA A 179 -9.10 3.68 -0.82
C ALA A 179 -10.41 3.86 -0.06
N ASP A 180 -10.41 4.67 1.00
CA ASP A 180 -11.62 5.03 1.74
C ASP A 180 -12.46 6.04 0.93
N GLU A 181 -13.56 5.57 0.33
CA GLU A 181 -14.45 6.41 -0.47
C GLU A 181 -15.26 7.42 0.36
N ALA A 182 -15.35 7.28 1.69
CA ALA A 182 -15.98 8.26 2.54
C ALA A 182 -15.11 9.52 2.68
N VAL A 183 -13.80 9.36 2.57
CA VAL A 183 -12.84 10.47 2.58
C VAL A 183 -12.51 10.90 1.16
N PHE A 184 -12.12 9.96 0.29
CA PHE A 184 -11.64 10.25 -1.07
C PHE A 184 -12.76 10.03 -2.09
N ALA A 185 -13.61 11.04 -2.23
CA ALA A 185 -14.66 11.11 -3.24
C ALA A 185 -14.50 12.39 -4.07
N PRO A 186 -14.87 12.35 -5.36
CA PRO A 186 -14.86 13.54 -6.20
C PRO A 186 -15.70 14.65 -5.60
N TYR A 187 -15.31 15.89 -5.81
CA TYR A 187 -16.14 17.05 -5.62
C TYR A 187 -16.07 17.92 -6.87
N PRO A 188 -17.05 18.85 -7.06
CA PRO A 188 -17.09 19.64 -8.29
C PRO A 188 -15.73 20.24 -8.60
N ASP A 189 -15.20 19.91 -9.78
CA ASP A 189 -13.98 20.52 -10.29
C ASP A 189 -14.31 21.96 -10.76
N PRO A 190 -13.88 23.02 -10.08
CA PRO A 190 -13.78 24.31 -10.74
C PRO A 190 -12.73 24.15 -11.86
N PRO A 191 -12.89 24.83 -13.00
CA PRO A 191 -11.82 24.87 -13.99
C PRO A 191 -10.56 25.35 -13.29
N SER A 192 -9.51 24.53 -13.27
CA SER A 192 -8.24 24.90 -12.66
C SER A 192 -7.60 26.00 -13.51
N PRO A 193 -7.49 27.23 -12.98
CA PRO A 193 -6.71 28.25 -13.67
C PRO A 193 -5.25 27.81 -13.72
N PRO A 194 -4.47 28.28 -14.70
CA PRO A 194 -3.03 28.04 -14.74
C PRO A 194 -2.36 28.37 -13.38
N PRO A 195 -1.29 27.68 -12.99
CA PRO A 195 -0.56 26.65 -13.73
C PRO A 195 -1.21 25.27 -13.67
N PHE A 196 -0.89 24.39 -14.65
CA PHE A 196 -1.28 22.98 -14.66
C PHE A 196 -0.59 22.22 -13.53
N ARG A 197 -1.33 21.53 -12.67
CA ARG A 197 -0.85 20.97 -11.41
C ARG A 197 -0.67 19.46 -11.49
N VAL A 198 0.56 19.03 -11.30
CA VAL A 198 0.98 17.63 -11.30
C VAL A 198 1.27 17.21 -9.86
N LEU A 199 0.49 16.28 -9.31
CA LEU A 199 0.57 15.87 -7.92
C LEU A 199 1.24 14.49 -7.76
N TYR A 200 2.25 14.43 -6.90
CA TYR A 200 2.81 13.19 -6.36
C TYR A 200 2.56 13.10 -4.86
N VAL A 201 2.14 11.91 -4.37
CA VAL A 201 1.94 11.63 -2.95
C VAL A 201 2.72 10.38 -2.55
N GLY A 202 3.61 10.48 -1.57
CA GLY A 202 4.31 9.32 -1.02
C GLY A 202 5.72 9.61 -0.54
N ASN A 203 6.29 8.69 0.22
CA ASN A 203 7.68 8.74 0.63
C ASN A 203 8.60 8.61 -0.59
N TYR A 204 9.81 9.17 -0.49
CA TYR A 204 10.79 9.15 -1.57
C TYR A 204 11.66 7.90 -1.46
N VAL A 205 11.04 6.74 -1.74
CA VAL A 205 11.69 5.42 -1.73
C VAL A 205 11.98 4.96 -3.16
N PRO A 206 12.95 4.05 -3.39
CA PRO A 206 13.43 3.70 -4.73
C PRO A 206 12.32 3.27 -5.69
N LEU A 207 11.40 2.42 -5.25
CA LEU A 207 10.30 1.95 -6.11
C LEU A 207 9.43 3.09 -6.66
N HIS A 208 9.34 4.21 -5.95
CA HIS A 208 8.49 5.33 -6.38
C HIS A 208 9.08 6.13 -7.55
N GLY A 209 10.41 6.15 -7.70
CA GLY A 209 11.08 6.83 -8.81
C GLY A 209 10.97 8.35 -8.75
N VAL A 210 11.02 8.96 -7.54
CA VAL A 210 10.96 10.43 -7.37
C VAL A 210 12.06 11.15 -8.18
N PRO A 211 13.29 10.62 -8.33
CA PRO A 211 14.27 11.21 -9.23
C PRO A 211 13.78 11.39 -10.67
N ILE A 212 12.99 10.47 -11.21
CA ILE A 212 12.38 10.55 -12.54
C ILE A 212 11.37 11.71 -12.62
N ILE A 213 10.58 11.89 -11.55
CA ILE A 213 9.59 12.98 -11.44
C ILE A 213 10.32 14.34 -11.42
N LEU A 214 11.39 14.48 -10.64
CA LEU A 214 12.16 15.71 -10.55
C LEU A 214 12.91 16.03 -11.86
N GLN A 215 13.43 15.01 -12.54
CA GLN A 215 14.03 15.19 -13.87
C GLN A 215 12.99 15.64 -14.90
N ALA A 216 11.77 15.06 -14.87
CA ALA A 216 10.68 15.51 -15.73
C ALA A 216 10.27 16.97 -15.43
N ALA A 217 10.20 17.36 -14.16
CA ALA A 217 9.93 18.74 -13.74
C ALA A 217 10.98 19.72 -14.31
N ARG A 218 12.27 19.36 -14.28
CA ARG A 218 13.36 20.17 -14.89
C ARG A 218 13.20 20.33 -16.40
N LEU A 219 12.76 19.29 -17.11
CA LEU A 219 12.51 19.36 -18.55
C LEU A 219 11.31 20.25 -18.89
N LEU A 220 10.35 20.39 -17.96
CA LEU A 220 9.13 21.19 -18.10
C LEU A 220 9.23 22.58 -17.43
N ASP A 221 10.40 23.02 -17.01
CA ASP A 221 10.60 24.26 -16.25
C ASP A 221 10.12 25.54 -16.98
N ARG A 222 10.09 25.51 -18.31
CA ARG A 222 9.60 26.62 -19.15
C ARG A 222 8.10 26.59 -19.42
N GLU A 223 7.41 25.52 -19.05
CA GLU A 223 5.97 25.34 -19.24
C GLU A 223 5.19 25.90 -18.03
N GLU A 224 3.94 26.24 -18.22
CA GLU A 224 3.05 26.61 -17.08
C GLU A 224 2.58 25.40 -16.31
N ILE A 225 3.53 24.61 -15.79
CA ILE A 225 3.29 23.37 -15.04
C ILE A 225 3.93 23.51 -13.66
N GLU A 226 3.17 23.14 -12.64
CA GLU A 226 3.61 23.10 -11.24
C GLU A 226 3.57 21.69 -10.70
N PHE A 227 4.64 21.24 -10.08
CA PHE A 227 4.74 19.93 -9.44
C PHE A 227 4.55 20.06 -7.92
N TRP A 228 3.61 19.33 -7.37
CA TRP A 228 3.38 19.22 -5.94
C TRP A 228 3.82 17.85 -5.45
N LEU A 229 4.80 17.81 -4.56
CA LEU A 229 5.32 16.59 -3.98
C LEU A 229 4.97 16.57 -2.49
N ILE A 230 4.07 15.67 -2.10
CA ILE A 230 3.65 15.47 -0.72
C ILE A 230 4.33 14.23 -0.16
N GLY A 231 5.11 14.38 0.90
CA GLY A 231 5.83 13.28 1.56
C GLY A 231 7.23 13.67 1.97
N GLU A 232 8.04 12.68 2.33
CA GLU A 232 9.37 12.91 2.88
C GLU A 232 10.40 11.95 2.30
N ASN A 233 11.66 12.43 2.23
CA ASN A 233 12.81 11.60 1.96
C ASN A 233 13.30 10.98 3.26
N HIS A 234 13.13 9.66 3.40
CA HIS A 234 13.60 8.89 4.54
C HIS A 234 14.93 8.15 4.26
N LEU A 235 15.42 8.22 3.02
CA LEU A 235 16.66 7.57 2.60
C LEU A 235 17.74 8.62 2.37
N GLU A 236 18.95 8.32 2.77
CA GLU A 236 20.13 9.13 2.44
C GLU A 236 20.58 8.79 1.00
N ASP A 237 19.88 9.35 0.01
CA ASP A 237 20.22 9.24 -1.40
C ASP A 237 20.86 10.56 -1.89
N PRO A 238 22.16 10.56 -2.23
CA PRO A 238 22.84 11.76 -2.68
C PRO A 238 22.26 12.35 -3.98
N VAL A 239 21.84 11.47 -4.91
CA VAL A 239 21.24 11.90 -6.19
C VAL A 239 19.90 12.60 -5.94
N LEU A 240 19.09 12.03 -5.07
CA LEU A 240 17.81 12.62 -4.70
C LEU A 240 18.00 13.95 -3.95
N LYS A 241 18.99 14.03 -3.04
CA LYS A 241 19.34 15.29 -2.35
C LYS A 241 19.74 16.38 -3.33
N ASP A 242 20.61 16.06 -4.31
CA ASP A 242 21.02 17.00 -5.36
C ASP A 242 19.82 17.49 -6.19
N LEU A 243 18.98 16.59 -6.65
CA LEU A 243 17.78 16.93 -7.42
C LEU A 243 16.80 17.80 -6.62
N LEU A 244 16.61 17.52 -5.33
CA LEU A 244 15.76 18.32 -4.45
C LEU A 244 16.33 19.73 -4.24
N SER A 245 17.63 19.83 -3.98
CA SER A 245 18.31 21.12 -3.74
C SER A 245 18.35 22.01 -4.98
N ASN A 246 18.39 21.40 -6.17
CA ASN A 246 18.46 22.10 -7.45
C ASN A 246 17.10 22.21 -8.16
N SER A 247 16.00 21.91 -7.49
CA SER A 247 14.66 22.08 -8.02
C SER A 247 14.26 23.56 -8.03
N ASN A 248 13.61 24.01 -9.12
CA ASN A 248 13.07 25.36 -9.20
C ASN A 248 11.90 25.53 -8.22
N PRO A 249 12.02 26.39 -7.17
CA PRO A 249 10.99 26.55 -6.16
C PRO A 249 9.68 27.17 -6.69
N GLU A 250 9.71 27.82 -7.83
CA GLU A 250 8.51 28.34 -8.47
C GLU A 250 7.70 27.22 -9.15
N ARG A 251 8.37 26.16 -9.57
CA ARG A 251 7.76 25.03 -10.32
C ARG A 251 7.58 23.77 -9.50
N VAL A 252 8.40 23.55 -8.47
CA VAL A 252 8.35 22.34 -7.64
C VAL A 252 8.13 22.71 -6.19
N LYS A 253 6.95 22.37 -5.66
CA LYS A 253 6.55 22.66 -4.29
C LYS A 253 6.54 21.38 -3.47
N PHE A 254 7.24 21.40 -2.34
CA PHE A 254 7.32 20.29 -1.40
C PHE A 254 6.40 20.54 -0.22
N TYR A 255 5.61 19.52 0.11
CA TYR A 255 4.69 19.54 1.25
C TYR A 255 5.00 18.37 2.18
N PRO A 256 4.95 18.59 3.51
CA PRO A 256 5.01 17.48 4.46
C PRO A 256 3.78 16.59 4.33
N TRP A 257 3.80 15.46 5.03
CA TRP A 257 2.59 14.65 5.20
C TRP A 257 1.47 15.47 5.82
N MET A 258 0.28 15.26 5.34
CA MET A 258 -0.92 15.98 5.77
C MET A 258 -2.07 15.01 6.11
N PRO A 259 -3.03 15.43 6.94
CA PRO A 259 -4.23 14.64 7.24
C PRO A 259 -5.01 14.27 5.98
N PRO A 260 -5.80 13.16 6.01
CA PRO A 260 -6.55 12.69 4.84
C PRO A 260 -7.47 13.75 4.21
N GLN A 261 -8.10 14.62 4.99
CA GLN A 261 -8.98 15.68 4.49
C GLN A 261 -8.22 16.76 3.71
N GLU A 262 -7.05 17.18 4.21
CA GLU A 262 -6.19 18.13 3.51
C GLU A 262 -5.60 17.49 2.24
N LEU A 263 -5.21 16.21 2.33
CA LEU A 263 -4.73 15.47 1.18
C LEU A 263 -5.81 15.34 0.10
N ARG A 264 -7.07 15.08 0.50
CA ARG A 264 -8.21 15.08 -0.42
C ARG A 264 -8.34 16.41 -1.18
N THR A 265 -8.21 17.54 -0.48
CA THR A 265 -8.25 18.88 -1.10
C THR A 265 -7.12 19.03 -2.11
N LYS A 266 -5.89 18.67 -1.74
CA LYS A 266 -4.73 18.72 -2.65
C LYS A 266 -4.90 17.82 -3.89
N ILE A 267 -5.46 16.62 -3.73
CA ILE A 267 -5.77 15.74 -4.86
C ILE A 267 -6.87 16.38 -5.72
N GLY A 268 -7.89 16.98 -5.11
CA GLY A 268 -8.96 17.67 -5.82
C GLY A 268 -8.48 18.86 -6.65
N ASP A 269 -7.52 19.62 -6.14
CA ASP A 269 -6.91 20.78 -6.80
C ASP A 269 -5.92 20.40 -7.92
N ALA A 270 -5.47 19.14 -7.98
CA ALA A 270 -4.54 18.67 -8.99
C ALA A 270 -5.24 18.38 -10.32
N ASP A 271 -4.56 18.64 -11.43
CA ASP A 271 -4.99 18.29 -12.79
C ASP A 271 -4.67 16.84 -13.13
N VAL A 272 -3.55 16.32 -12.60
CA VAL A 272 -3.10 14.95 -12.80
C VAL A 272 -2.36 14.42 -11.56
N CYS A 273 -2.54 13.14 -11.25
CA CYS A 273 -1.86 12.45 -10.17
C CYS A 273 -0.82 11.47 -10.72
N LEU A 274 0.30 11.35 -10.02
CA LEU A 274 1.41 10.48 -10.38
C LEU A 274 1.43 9.19 -9.53
N GLY A 275 1.69 8.07 -10.19
CA GLY A 275 1.89 6.76 -9.57
C GLY A 275 3.35 6.49 -9.18
N VAL A 276 3.93 5.41 -9.73
CA VAL A 276 5.32 4.99 -9.51
C VAL A 276 6.07 4.84 -10.84
N PHE A 277 7.36 5.16 -10.83
CA PHE A 277 8.22 5.19 -12.02
C PHE A 277 9.57 4.51 -11.81
N GLY A 278 9.83 4.00 -10.60
CA GLY A 278 11.08 3.27 -10.29
C GLY A 278 11.17 1.96 -11.07
N THR A 279 12.40 1.49 -11.31
CA THR A 279 12.68 0.31 -12.14
C THR A 279 12.95 -0.96 -11.35
N SER A 280 12.87 -0.89 -10.00
CA SER A 280 13.11 -2.06 -9.14
C SER A 280 12.14 -3.21 -9.46
N CYS A 281 12.57 -4.44 -9.18
CA CYS A 281 11.69 -5.60 -9.34
C CYS A 281 10.39 -5.47 -8.54
N LYS A 282 10.44 -4.84 -7.37
CA LYS A 282 9.26 -4.55 -6.55
C LYS A 282 8.34 -3.54 -7.22
N ALA A 283 8.88 -2.45 -7.78
CA ALA A 283 8.10 -1.43 -8.48
C ALA A 283 7.24 -2.02 -9.62
N LYS A 284 7.74 -3.07 -10.28
CA LYS A 284 7.02 -3.77 -11.37
C LYS A 284 5.89 -4.68 -10.87
N ARG A 285 5.82 -4.98 -9.56
CA ARG A 285 4.86 -5.93 -8.96
C ARG A 285 3.76 -5.29 -8.13
N VAL A 286 3.80 -3.98 -7.90
CA VAL A 286 2.86 -3.28 -7.01
C VAL A 286 2.05 -2.21 -7.76
N ILE A 287 0.81 -1.99 -7.30
CA ILE A 287 0.03 -0.80 -7.61
C ILE A 287 0.00 0.04 -6.34
N PRO A 288 0.63 1.23 -6.32
CA PRO A 288 0.77 2.00 -5.09
C PRO A 288 -0.55 2.59 -4.61
N GLY A 289 -0.69 2.78 -3.29
CA GLY A 289 -1.90 3.33 -2.67
C GLY A 289 -2.36 4.66 -3.28
N LYS A 290 -1.40 5.52 -3.67
CA LYS A 290 -1.69 6.82 -4.33
C LYS A 290 -2.46 6.68 -5.64
N ALA A 291 -2.29 5.57 -6.37
CA ALA A 291 -3.06 5.29 -7.58
C ALA A 291 -4.55 5.11 -7.24
N PHE A 292 -4.86 4.39 -6.18
CA PHE A 292 -6.24 4.21 -5.73
C PHE A 292 -6.87 5.52 -5.22
N LEU A 293 -6.07 6.43 -4.62
CA LEU A 293 -6.54 7.77 -4.25
C LEU A 293 -6.92 8.58 -5.49
N ALA A 294 -6.08 8.58 -6.53
CA ALA A 294 -6.38 9.26 -7.79
C ALA A 294 -7.64 8.71 -8.46
N LEU A 295 -7.74 7.38 -8.58
CA LEU A 295 -8.91 6.71 -9.13
C LEU A 295 -10.18 7.00 -8.29
N ALA A 296 -10.09 6.96 -6.96
CA ALA A 296 -11.19 7.26 -6.05
C ALA A 296 -11.68 8.70 -6.20
N MET A 297 -10.80 9.65 -6.44
CA MET A 297 -11.11 11.07 -6.65
C MET A 297 -11.51 11.40 -8.10
N GLY A 298 -11.48 10.42 -9.02
CA GLY A 298 -11.76 10.64 -10.44
C GLY A 298 -10.70 11.50 -11.13
N LYS A 299 -9.48 11.57 -10.57
CA LYS A 299 -8.37 12.32 -11.16
C LYS A 299 -7.60 11.46 -12.15
N PRO A 300 -7.14 12.03 -13.26
CA PRO A 300 -6.28 11.33 -14.21
C PRO A 300 -5.02 10.82 -13.51
N LEU A 301 -4.67 9.56 -13.76
CA LEU A 301 -3.49 8.91 -13.23
C LEU A 301 -2.48 8.69 -14.35
N ILE A 302 -1.22 9.12 -14.12
CA ILE A 302 -0.06 8.68 -14.90
C ILE A 302 0.77 7.77 -14.01
N THR A 303 1.14 6.58 -14.47
CA THR A 303 1.99 5.66 -13.73
C THR A 303 2.88 4.86 -14.68
N GLY A 304 3.92 4.22 -14.14
CA GLY A 304 4.79 3.37 -14.94
C GLY A 304 4.06 2.14 -15.47
N ASP A 305 4.38 1.77 -16.71
CA ASP A 305 3.87 0.58 -17.38
C ASP A 305 4.55 -0.67 -16.78
N SER A 306 3.83 -1.38 -15.94
CA SER A 306 4.32 -2.55 -15.23
C SER A 306 3.35 -3.72 -15.31
N MET A 307 3.84 -4.93 -15.03
CA MET A 307 2.96 -6.11 -14.95
C MET A 307 1.79 -5.90 -13.98
N ALA A 308 2.04 -5.32 -12.81
CA ALA A 308 1.00 -5.06 -11.85
C ALA A 308 0.03 -3.96 -12.32
N ALA A 309 0.53 -2.87 -12.90
CA ALA A 309 -0.32 -1.80 -13.43
C ALA A 309 -1.30 -2.37 -14.47
N ARG A 310 -0.82 -3.20 -15.40
CA ARG A 310 -1.63 -3.84 -16.46
C ARG A 310 -2.63 -4.90 -15.95
N GLU A 311 -2.57 -5.30 -14.68
CA GLU A 311 -3.61 -6.16 -14.09
C GLU A 311 -4.94 -5.46 -13.88
N LEU A 312 -4.90 -4.14 -13.73
CA LEU A 312 -6.04 -3.31 -13.36
C LEU A 312 -6.25 -2.13 -14.31
N LEU A 313 -5.16 -1.54 -14.82
CA LEU A 313 -5.18 -0.31 -15.61
C LEU A 313 -5.02 -0.59 -17.10
N GLU A 314 -5.74 0.17 -17.92
CA GLU A 314 -5.66 0.16 -19.39
C GLU A 314 -5.16 1.52 -19.87
N ASP A 315 -4.02 1.52 -20.61
CA ASP A 315 -3.44 2.75 -21.15
C ASP A 315 -4.40 3.52 -22.06
N GLY A 316 -4.45 4.84 -21.89
CA GLY A 316 -5.33 5.73 -22.64
C GLY A 316 -6.82 5.60 -22.36
N LYS A 317 -7.24 4.67 -21.48
CA LYS A 317 -8.64 4.47 -21.08
C LYS A 317 -8.89 4.98 -19.67
N ASN A 318 -8.29 4.38 -18.64
CA ASN A 318 -8.51 4.72 -17.24
C ASN A 318 -7.24 5.19 -16.50
N ALA A 319 -6.10 5.16 -17.18
CA ALA A 319 -4.82 5.72 -16.77
C ALA A 319 -3.96 6.01 -18.02
N ILE A 320 -2.87 6.75 -17.84
CA ILE A 320 -1.76 6.78 -18.81
C ILE A 320 -0.64 5.92 -18.23
N LEU A 321 -0.22 4.92 -19.00
CA LEU A 321 0.91 4.07 -18.68
C LEU A 321 2.13 4.52 -19.49
N CYS A 322 3.21 4.90 -18.83
CA CYS A 322 4.43 5.32 -19.49
C CYS A 322 5.61 4.43 -19.10
N GLU A 323 6.66 4.42 -19.91
CA GLU A 323 7.86 3.62 -19.69
C GLU A 323 8.48 3.94 -18.32
N MET A 324 8.69 2.87 -17.52
CA MET A 324 9.31 2.99 -16.19
C MET A 324 10.77 3.43 -16.32
N GLY A 325 11.19 4.37 -15.46
CA GLY A 325 12.55 4.91 -15.48
C GLY A 325 12.78 6.00 -16.52
N SER A 326 11.80 6.31 -17.37
CA SER A 326 11.94 7.30 -18.45
C SER A 326 11.29 8.64 -18.06
N CYS A 327 12.12 9.65 -17.75
CA CYS A 327 11.61 11.01 -17.51
C CYS A 327 10.99 11.62 -18.79
N ARG A 328 11.45 11.26 -19.98
CA ARG A 328 10.87 11.72 -21.25
C ARG A 328 9.47 11.17 -21.47
N ALA A 329 9.27 9.86 -21.25
CA ALA A 329 7.93 9.26 -21.35
C ALA A 329 6.95 9.89 -20.34
N LEU A 330 7.42 10.26 -19.15
CA LEU A 330 6.61 10.98 -18.18
C LEU A 330 6.29 12.41 -18.65
N VAL A 331 7.25 13.14 -19.23
CA VAL A 331 7.04 14.47 -19.83
C VAL A 331 5.98 14.39 -20.92
N ASP A 332 6.11 13.46 -21.85
CA ASP A 332 5.16 13.29 -22.97
C ASP A 332 3.75 12.99 -22.46
N ALA A 333 3.62 12.16 -21.43
CA ALA A 333 2.34 11.85 -20.79
C ALA A 333 1.70 13.09 -20.11
N ILE A 334 2.50 13.89 -19.39
CA ILE A 334 2.03 15.12 -18.73
C ILE A 334 1.57 16.14 -19.78
N VAL A 335 2.39 16.42 -20.80
CA VAL A 335 2.08 17.37 -21.87
C VAL A 335 0.83 16.93 -22.65
N ARG A 336 0.70 15.64 -22.92
CA ARG A 336 -0.50 15.08 -23.58
C ARG A 336 -1.77 15.40 -22.79
N LEU A 337 -1.76 15.19 -21.47
CA LEU A 337 -2.92 15.48 -20.61
C LEU A 337 -3.13 16.99 -20.39
N GLN A 338 -2.07 17.80 -20.39
CA GLN A 338 -2.18 19.25 -20.33
C GLN A 338 -2.90 19.80 -21.57
N ARG A 339 -2.50 19.33 -22.77
CA ARG A 339 -3.00 19.82 -24.06
C ARG A 339 -4.37 19.27 -24.46
N ASP A 340 -4.79 18.15 -23.87
CA ASP A 340 -6.08 17.51 -24.18
C ASP A 340 -6.98 17.38 -22.92
N PRO A 341 -7.76 18.44 -22.62
CA PRO A 341 -8.70 18.42 -21.50
C PRO A 341 -9.79 17.35 -21.60
N LEU A 342 -10.20 16.97 -22.82
CA LEU A 342 -11.22 15.95 -23.04
C LEU A 342 -10.68 14.57 -22.69
N LEU A 343 -9.48 14.24 -23.13
CA LEU A 343 -8.77 13.01 -22.75
C LEU A 343 -8.58 12.98 -21.24
N ARG A 344 -8.10 14.07 -20.64
CA ARG A 344 -7.89 14.21 -19.20
C ARG A 344 -9.17 13.88 -18.42
N ARG A 345 -10.29 14.50 -18.78
CA ARG A 345 -11.60 14.25 -18.15
C ARG A 345 -12.06 12.80 -18.34
N ARG A 346 -11.91 12.25 -19.56
CA ARG A 346 -12.28 10.87 -19.86
C ARG A 346 -11.52 9.87 -19.00
N ILE A 347 -10.18 10.01 -18.89
CA ILE A 347 -9.35 9.13 -18.09
C ILE A 347 -9.75 9.18 -16.62
N GLY A 348 -9.98 10.38 -16.06
CA GLY A 348 -10.43 10.50 -14.67
C GLY A 348 -11.79 9.83 -14.44
N THR A 349 -12.73 10.03 -15.35
CA THR A 349 -14.07 9.40 -15.27
C THR A 349 -14.00 7.88 -15.34
N GLU A 350 -13.26 7.33 -16.31
CA GLU A 350 -13.11 5.87 -16.46
C GLU A 350 -12.30 5.26 -15.31
N GLY A 351 -11.29 6.00 -14.81
CA GLY A 351 -10.56 5.63 -13.59
C GLY A 351 -11.49 5.54 -12.36
N ARG A 352 -12.41 6.50 -12.20
CA ARG A 352 -13.40 6.46 -11.13
C ARG A 352 -14.37 5.29 -11.27
N LYS A 353 -14.85 4.99 -12.46
CA LYS A 353 -15.69 3.81 -12.71
C LYS A 353 -14.98 2.52 -12.34
N LEU A 354 -13.73 2.39 -12.74
CA LEU A 354 -12.89 1.25 -12.36
C LEU A 354 -12.79 1.12 -10.83
N PHE A 355 -12.50 2.21 -10.13
CA PHE A 355 -12.44 2.21 -8.67
C PHE A 355 -13.74 1.73 -8.02
N LEU A 356 -14.87 2.22 -8.47
CA LEU A 356 -16.19 1.84 -7.94
C LEU A 356 -16.51 0.35 -8.16
N ASN A 357 -16.08 -0.21 -9.28
CA ASN A 357 -16.35 -1.59 -9.64
C ASN A 357 -15.39 -2.60 -8.99
N GLU A 358 -14.11 -2.22 -8.76
CA GLU A 358 -13.05 -3.17 -8.42
C GLU A 358 -12.36 -2.86 -7.07
N CYS A 359 -12.34 -1.59 -6.63
CA CYS A 359 -11.40 -1.15 -5.60
C CYS A 359 -12.02 -0.45 -4.39
N ARG A 360 -13.35 -0.20 -4.41
CA ARG A 360 -14.02 0.42 -3.27
C ARG A 360 -14.14 -0.57 -2.09
N PRO A 361 -14.23 -0.08 -0.83
CA PRO A 361 -14.28 -0.94 0.35
C PRO A 361 -15.32 -2.04 0.28
N LYS A 362 -16.54 -1.75 -0.18
CA LYS A 362 -17.62 -2.73 -0.30
C LYS A 362 -17.25 -3.91 -1.21
N VAL A 363 -16.61 -3.65 -2.36
CA VAL A 363 -16.22 -4.70 -3.33
C VAL A 363 -15.08 -5.53 -2.77
N LEU A 364 -14.05 -4.87 -2.21
CA LEU A 364 -12.92 -5.58 -1.61
C LEU A 364 -13.34 -6.39 -0.38
N GLY A 365 -14.26 -5.86 0.42
CA GLY A 365 -14.84 -6.56 1.57
C GLY A 365 -15.64 -7.79 1.16
N SER A 366 -16.44 -7.72 0.09
CA SER A 366 -17.14 -8.88 -0.47
C SER A 366 -16.16 -9.97 -0.92
N SER A 367 -15.12 -9.57 -1.68
CA SER A 367 -14.08 -10.51 -2.13
C SER A 367 -13.32 -11.14 -0.96
N LEU A 368 -13.05 -10.38 0.10
CA LEU A 368 -12.42 -10.92 1.31
C LEU A 368 -13.36 -11.88 2.06
N ALA A 369 -14.65 -11.54 2.19
CA ALA A 369 -15.65 -12.40 2.82
C ALA A 369 -15.74 -13.76 2.11
N ASP A 370 -15.82 -13.77 0.78
CA ASP A 370 -15.82 -15.00 -0.04
C ASP A 370 -14.56 -15.85 0.19
N LEU A 371 -13.39 -15.21 0.30
CA LEU A 371 -12.14 -15.91 0.57
C LEU A 371 -12.12 -16.52 1.99
N ILE A 372 -12.66 -15.82 2.97
CA ILE A 372 -12.80 -16.31 4.35
C ILE A 372 -13.75 -17.50 4.38
N GLU A 373 -14.95 -17.40 3.81
CA GLU A 373 -15.95 -18.46 3.78
C GLU A 373 -15.40 -19.75 3.15
N LYS A 374 -14.75 -19.63 1.97
CA LYS A 374 -14.11 -20.77 1.29
C LYS A 374 -13.01 -21.39 2.15
N THR A 375 -12.26 -20.57 2.90
CA THR A 375 -11.17 -21.04 3.77
C THR A 375 -11.73 -21.76 5.01
N VAL A 376 -12.81 -21.25 5.60
CA VAL A 376 -13.51 -21.87 6.75
C VAL A 376 -14.11 -23.22 6.35
N SER A 377 -14.90 -23.26 5.27
CA SER A 377 -15.54 -24.47 4.77
C SER A 377 -14.53 -25.59 4.45
N ARG A 378 -13.42 -25.23 3.79
CA ARG A 378 -12.35 -26.17 3.49
C ARG A 378 -11.70 -26.73 4.76
N LYS A 379 -11.45 -25.91 5.78
CA LYS A 379 -10.84 -26.36 7.04
C LYS A 379 -11.76 -27.26 7.84
N GLN A 380 -13.08 -27.06 7.75
CA GLN A 380 -14.06 -27.94 8.35
C GLN A 380 -14.06 -29.33 7.71
N MET A 381 -13.95 -29.40 6.36
CA MET A 381 -13.86 -30.67 5.63
C MET A 381 -12.54 -31.43 5.89
N GLU A 382 -11.42 -30.72 6.08
CA GLU A 382 -10.11 -31.33 6.39
C GLU A 382 -9.99 -31.78 7.86
N GLY A 383 -10.92 -31.39 8.74
CA GLY A 383 -10.96 -31.74 10.16
C GLY A 383 -11.97 -32.81 10.54
N GLN A 384 -12.77 -33.27 9.57
CA GLN A 384 -13.62 -34.47 9.62
C GLN A 384 -12.87 -35.68 9.07
#